data_733a7be197e02cff8433828d3c9325cd
#
_entry.id   733a7be197e02cff8433828d3c9325cd
#
_cell.length_a   1.000
_cell.length_b   1.000
_cell.length_c   1.000
_cell.angle_alpha   90.00
_cell.angle_beta   90.00
_cell.angle_gamma   90.00
#
_symmetry.space_group_name_H-M   'P 1'
#
loop_
_entity.id
_entity.type
_entity.pdbx_description
1 polymer ?
#
loop_
_entity_poly.entity_id
_entity_poly.type
_entity_poly.pdbx_seq_one_letter_code
_entity_poly.pdbx_strand_id
1 'polypeptide(L)'
;MTVCKMTLKEMCEAYDVTPRTLRYYEYIELLIPEKQGRKRFYGNKEKALLTLIKRGRRFGFSLEEIRQWLAMYNRKNQNQTQVEAWIAMATKQTIELEERKAEIQVAINDMQNLQKDAERELKTLKQNKTQLIK
;
A
#
# COMPACT_ATOMS: atom_id res chain seq x y z
N MET A 1 28.07 13.59 -14.92
CA MET A 1 27.48 12.49 -14.14
C MET A 1 26.30 11.89 -14.86
N THR A 2 26.42 10.65 -15.21
CA THR A 2 25.34 9.91 -15.81
C THR A 2 24.31 9.56 -14.73
N VAL A 3 23.14 10.17 -14.83
CA VAL A 3 22.00 9.78 -13.99
C VAL A 3 21.58 8.38 -14.43
N CYS A 4 21.60 7.43 -13.52
CA CYS A 4 21.21 6.06 -13.81
C CYS A 4 19.68 6.00 -13.96
N LYS A 5 19.21 6.07 -15.22
CA LYS A 5 17.79 6.02 -15.53
C LYS A 5 17.33 4.57 -15.70
N MET A 6 16.18 4.25 -15.14
CA MET A 6 15.57 2.93 -15.27
C MET A 6 14.51 2.93 -16.36
N THR A 7 14.43 1.80 -17.07
CA THR A 7 13.33 1.55 -18.01
C THR A 7 12.07 1.18 -17.23
N LEU A 8 10.92 1.15 -17.94
CA LEU A 8 9.66 0.70 -17.35
C LEU A 8 9.78 -0.68 -16.71
N LYS A 9 10.42 -1.61 -17.40
CA LYS A 9 10.62 -2.98 -16.90
C LYS A 9 11.46 -3.00 -15.63
N GLU A 10 12.56 -2.24 -15.63
CA GLU A 10 13.45 -2.16 -14.47
C GLU A 10 12.75 -1.56 -13.25
N MET A 11 11.93 -0.51 -13.47
CA MET A 11 11.12 0.08 -12.40
C MET A 11 10.13 -0.91 -11.81
N CYS A 12 9.47 -1.69 -12.66
CA CYS A 12 8.51 -2.69 -12.20
C CYS A 12 9.19 -3.75 -11.33
N GLU A 13 10.37 -4.19 -11.72
CA GLU A 13 11.13 -5.18 -10.97
C GLU A 13 11.67 -4.62 -9.66
N ALA A 14 12.22 -3.40 -9.70
CA ALA A 14 12.84 -2.77 -8.52
C ALA A 14 11.83 -2.39 -7.45
N TYR A 15 10.64 -1.96 -7.83
CA TYR A 15 9.64 -1.44 -6.90
C TYR A 15 8.42 -2.35 -6.73
N ASP A 16 8.44 -3.52 -7.34
CA ASP A 16 7.35 -4.50 -7.26
C ASP A 16 6.00 -3.87 -7.63
N VAL A 17 5.95 -3.26 -8.81
CA VAL A 17 4.74 -2.67 -9.38
C VAL A 17 4.54 -3.20 -10.80
N THR A 18 3.31 -3.16 -11.28
CA THR A 18 3.00 -3.62 -12.64
C THR A 18 3.17 -2.49 -13.65
N PRO A 19 3.44 -2.81 -14.92
CA PRO A 19 3.46 -1.81 -15.99
C PRO A 19 2.15 -1.03 -16.08
N ARG A 20 1.02 -1.71 -15.84
CA ARG A 20 -0.30 -1.09 -15.83
C ARG A 20 -0.40 0.00 -14.77
N THR A 21 0.12 -0.28 -13.57
CA THR A 21 0.13 0.68 -12.46
C THR A 21 0.96 1.91 -12.81
N LEU A 22 2.18 1.72 -13.35
CA LEU A 22 3.04 2.85 -13.73
C LEU A 22 2.43 3.68 -14.86
N ARG A 23 1.81 3.04 -15.84
CA ARG A 23 1.12 3.74 -16.94
C ARG A 23 -0.07 4.53 -16.41
N TYR A 24 -0.78 3.99 -15.44
CA TYR A 24 -1.90 4.70 -14.82
C TYR A 24 -1.41 5.94 -14.06
N TYR A 25 -0.32 5.82 -13.31
CA TYR A 25 0.28 6.97 -12.62
C TYR A 25 0.74 8.05 -13.60
N GLU A 26 1.25 7.65 -14.76
CA GLU A 26 1.58 8.60 -15.84
C GLU A 26 0.32 9.27 -16.38
N TYR A 27 -0.74 8.49 -16.61
CA TYR A 27 -2.01 8.98 -17.14
C TYR A 27 -2.63 10.05 -16.24
N ILE A 28 -2.59 9.87 -14.94
CA ILE A 28 -3.12 10.83 -13.97
C ILE A 28 -2.10 11.91 -13.57
N GLU A 29 -0.95 11.92 -14.25
CA GLU A 29 0.12 12.90 -14.04
C GLU A 29 0.70 12.90 -12.62
N LEU A 30 0.67 11.75 -11.95
CA LEU A 30 1.26 11.59 -10.64
C LEU A 30 2.76 11.28 -10.74
N LEU A 31 3.16 10.55 -11.78
CA LEU A 31 4.54 10.16 -12.06
C LEU A 31 4.78 10.32 -13.56
N ILE A 32 5.64 11.28 -13.92
CA ILE A 32 5.90 11.61 -15.32
C ILE A 32 7.31 11.15 -15.72
N PRO A 33 7.43 10.09 -16.54
CA PRO A 33 8.73 9.65 -17.02
C PRO A 33 9.24 10.53 -18.14
N GLU A 34 10.53 10.45 -18.40
CA GLU A 34 11.12 11.01 -19.59
C GLU A 34 10.85 10.05 -20.75
N LYS A 35 10.29 10.55 -21.84
CA LYS A 35 9.97 9.74 -23.02
C LYS A 35 10.99 9.97 -24.13
N GLN A 36 11.51 8.88 -24.69
CA GLN A 36 12.31 8.90 -25.90
C GLN A 36 11.65 7.96 -26.92
N GLY A 37 10.83 8.51 -27.80
CA GLY A 37 9.99 7.74 -28.70
C GLY A 37 8.93 6.95 -27.92
N ARG A 38 8.95 5.62 -28.05
CA ARG A 38 8.03 4.74 -27.32
C ARG A 38 8.59 4.29 -25.96
N LYS A 39 9.85 4.61 -25.69
CA LYS A 39 10.53 4.19 -24.46
C LYS A 39 10.33 5.21 -23.35
N ARG A 40 10.15 4.70 -22.14
CA ARG A 40 10.01 5.51 -20.93
C ARG A 40 11.22 5.29 -20.03
N PHE A 41 11.76 6.38 -19.50
CA PHE A 41 12.92 6.34 -18.60
C PHE A 41 12.61 7.09 -17.32
N TYR A 42 12.98 6.49 -16.21
CA TYR A 42 12.72 7.02 -14.87
C TYR A 42 14.04 7.35 -14.19
N GLY A 43 14.23 8.62 -13.87
CA GLY A 43 15.44 9.10 -13.20
C GLY A 43 15.30 9.05 -11.67
N ASN A 44 16.27 9.65 -10.99
CA ASN A 44 16.31 9.65 -9.52
C ASN A 44 15.08 10.35 -8.91
N LYS A 45 14.60 11.42 -9.53
CA LYS A 45 13.42 12.15 -9.09
C LYS A 45 12.17 11.25 -9.14
N GLU A 46 12.00 10.53 -10.24
CA GLU A 46 10.86 9.64 -10.44
C GLU A 46 10.93 8.43 -9.52
N LYS A 47 12.13 7.92 -9.25
CA LYS A 47 12.33 6.81 -8.30
C LYS A 47 11.96 7.22 -6.88
N ALA A 48 12.42 8.39 -6.45
CA ALA A 48 12.09 8.94 -5.13
C ALA A 48 10.58 9.17 -5.01
N LEU A 49 9.96 9.71 -6.07
CA LEU A 49 8.53 9.96 -6.11
C LEU A 49 7.73 8.66 -6.00
N LEU A 50 8.12 7.63 -6.74
CA LEU A 50 7.46 6.32 -6.66
C LEU A 50 7.58 5.71 -5.26
N THR A 51 8.73 5.88 -4.60
CA THR A 51 8.92 5.44 -3.22
C THR A 51 7.90 6.10 -2.30
N LEU A 52 7.69 7.41 -2.45
CA LEU A 52 6.72 8.16 -1.64
C LEU A 52 5.28 7.74 -1.96
N ILE A 53 4.98 7.51 -3.23
CA ILE A 53 3.65 7.03 -3.65
C ILE A 53 3.34 5.68 -3.00
N LYS A 54 4.29 4.75 -3.02
CA LYS A 54 4.12 3.43 -2.40
C LYS A 54 3.91 3.54 -0.89
N ARG A 55 4.65 4.44 -0.23
CA ARG A 55 4.44 4.69 1.21
C ARG A 55 3.04 5.21 1.48
N GLY A 56 2.59 6.18 0.69
CA GLY A 56 1.24 6.73 0.83
C GLY A 56 0.15 5.67 0.65
N ARG A 57 0.34 4.77 -0.32
CA ARG A 57 -0.59 3.66 -0.52
C ARG A 57 -0.58 2.69 0.66
N ARG A 58 0.57 2.46 1.25
CA ARG A 58 0.68 1.62 2.45
C ARG A 58 -0.07 2.23 3.63
N PHE A 59 -0.05 3.56 3.75
CA PHE A 59 -0.80 4.26 4.79
C PHE A 59 -2.31 4.22 4.55
N GLY A 60 -2.74 3.79 3.36
CA GLY A 60 -4.15 3.70 3.00
C GLY A 60 -4.70 4.97 2.36
N PHE A 61 -3.85 5.90 1.97
CA PHE A 61 -4.28 7.11 1.27
C PHE A 61 -4.76 6.77 -0.15
N SER A 62 -5.80 7.47 -0.60
CA SER A 62 -6.20 7.46 -2.00
C SER A 62 -5.13 8.16 -2.84
N LEU A 63 -5.16 7.95 -4.16
CA LEU A 63 -4.21 8.61 -5.05
C LEU A 63 -4.36 10.14 -5.02
N GLU A 64 -5.58 10.64 -4.84
CA GLU A 64 -5.80 12.09 -4.69
C GLU A 64 -5.20 12.62 -3.39
N GLU A 65 -5.36 11.89 -2.29
CA GLU A 65 -4.75 12.23 -1.01
C GLU A 65 -3.22 12.20 -1.11
N ILE A 66 -2.67 11.24 -1.84
CA ILE A 66 -1.22 11.15 -2.10
C ILE A 66 -0.76 12.37 -2.89
N ARG A 67 -1.53 12.79 -3.89
CA ARG A 67 -1.21 14.00 -4.67
C ARG A 67 -1.12 15.22 -3.76
N GLN A 68 -2.08 15.38 -2.86
CA GLN A 68 -2.09 16.47 -1.88
C GLN A 68 -0.88 16.39 -0.93
N TRP A 69 -0.59 15.20 -0.44
CA TRP A 69 0.56 14.95 0.44
C TRP A 69 1.88 15.29 -0.25
N LEU A 70 2.06 14.84 -1.49
CA LEU A 70 3.27 15.14 -2.25
C LEU A 70 3.43 16.63 -2.51
N ALA A 71 2.34 17.34 -2.77
CA ALA A 71 2.37 18.79 -2.96
C ALA A 71 2.86 19.50 -1.70
N MET A 72 2.44 19.03 -0.52
CA MET A 72 2.90 19.57 0.76
C MET A 72 4.37 19.20 1.03
N TYR A 73 4.76 17.97 0.72
CA TYR A 73 6.10 17.45 0.98
C TYR A 73 7.18 18.11 0.12
N ASN A 74 6.87 18.43 -1.15
CA ASN A 74 7.85 18.93 -2.11
C ASN A 74 8.11 20.44 -2.04
N ARG A 75 7.41 21.17 -1.18
CA ARG A 75 7.60 22.62 -1.06
C ARG A 75 8.80 22.94 -0.18
N LYS A 76 9.77 23.66 -0.77
CA LYS A 76 10.99 24.08 -0.06
C LYS A 76 10.72 25.04 1.08
N ASN A 77 9.63 25.82 0.99
CA ASN A 77 9.24 26.80 1.99
C ASN A 77 7.92 26.38 2.64
N GLN A 78 8.00 25.34 3.48
CA GLN A 78 6.83 24.93 4.23
C GLN A 78 6.54 25.94 5.33
N ASN A 79 5.35 26.53 5.31
CA ASN A 79 4.92 27.41 6.37
C ASN A 79 4.17 26.62 7.45
N GLN A 80 3.91 27.29 8.57
CA GLN A 80 3.22 26.69 9.71
C GLN A 80 1.88 26.06 9.31
N THR A 81 1.10 26.74 8.49
CA THR A 81 -0.22 26.26 8.04
C THR A 81 -0.13 24.93 7.30
N GLN A 82 0.88 24.78 6.43
CA GLN A 82 1.09 23.55 5.66
C GLN A 82 1.51 22.39 6.56
N VAL A 83 2.38 22.66 7.53
CA VAL A 83 2.81 21.63 8.48
C VAL A 83 1.65 21.21 9.37
N GLU A 84 0.83 22.15 9.82
CA GLU A 84 -0.36 21.84 10.62
C GLU A 84 -1.37 21.01 9.80
N ALA A 85 -1.55 21.31 8.52
CA ALA A 85 -2.43 20.55 7.64
C ALA A 85 -1.92 19.11 7.47
N TRP A 86 -0.61 18.95 7.33
CA TRP A 86 0.01 17.62 7.24
C TRP A 86 -0.20 16.82 8.53
N ILE A 87 0.00 17.45 9.68
CA ILE A 87 -0.22 16.81 10.98
C ILE A 87 -1.67 16.35 11.13
N ALA A 88 -2.62 17.21 10.75
CA ALA A 88 -4.05 16.87 10.80
C ALA A 88 -4.38 15.66 9.90
N MET A 89 -3.83 15.64 8.70
CA MET A 89 -4.01 14.54 7.75
C MET A 89 -3.43 13.23 8.30
N ALA A 90 -2.23 13.30 8.86
CA ALA A 90 -1.56 12.13 9.45
C ALA A 90 -2.32 11.62 10.68
N THR A 91 -2.81 12.52 11.53
CA THR A 91 -3.59 12.15 12.71
C THR A 91 -4.87 11.43 12.33
N LYS A 92 -5.61 11.98 11.37
CA LYS A 92 -6.84 11.36 10.89
C LYS A 92 -6.58 9.96 10.34
N GLN A 93 -5.53 9.82 9.53
CA GLN A 93 -5.20 8.52 8.92
C GLN A 93 -4.76 7.51 9.96
N THR A 94 -4.01 7.95 10.97
CA THR A 94 -3.60 7.08 12.08
C THR A 94 -4.82 6.53 12.82
N ILE A 95 -5.82 7.38 13.09
CA ILE A 95 -7.05 6.95 13.75
C ILE A 95 -7.78 5.91 12.90
N GLU A 96 -7.91 6.14 11.59
CA GLU A 96 -8.56 5.20 10.69
C GLU A 96 -7.83 3.84 10.66
N LEU A 97 -6.49 3.86 10.67
CA LEU A 97 -5.69 2.64 10.71
C LEU A 97 -5.87 1.87 12.03
N GLU A 98 -5.95 2.59 13.15
CA GLU A 98 -6.19 1.95 14.45
C GLU A 98 -7.58 1.32 14.52
N GLU A 99 -8.59 1.99 13.95
CA GLU A 99 -9.95 1.42 13.86
C GLU A 99 -9.96 0.16 13.01
N ARG A 100 -9.28 0.19 11.87
CA ARG A 100 -9.17 -0.96 10.97
C ARG A 100 -8.43 -2.12 11.63
N LYS A 101 -7.38 -1.81 12.39
CA LYS A 101 -6.64 -2.80 13.16
C LYS A 101 -7.55 -3.49 14.17
N ALA A 102 -8.39 -2.72 14.88
CA ALA A 102 -9.34 -3.28 15.84
C ALA A 102 -10.36 -4.20 15.17
N GLU A 103 -10.89 -3.79 14.01
CA GLU A 103 -11.83 -4.60 13.22
C GLU A 103 -11.18 -5.92 12.78
N ILE A 104 -9.93 -5.85 12.32
CA ILE A 104 -9.17 -7.04 11.90
C ILE A 104 -8.96 -7.97 13.11
N GLN A 105 -8.65 -7.42 14.27
CA GLN A 105 -8.47 -8.23 15.48
C GLN A 105 -9.76 -8.97 15.85
N VAL A 106 -10.90 -8.31 15.75
CA VAL A 106 -12.22 -8.94 15.98
C VAL A 106 -12.44 -10.09 14.99
N ALA A 107 -12.13 -9.86 13.71
CA ALA A 107 -12.26 -10.89 12.67
C ALA A 107 -11.35 -12.09 12.94
N ILE A 108 -10.12 -11.84 13.37
CA ILE A 108 -9.16 -12.91 13.72
C ILE A 108 -9.69 -13.74 14.87
N ASN A 109 -10.19 -13.08 15.93
CA ASN A 109 -10.73 -13.76 17.11
C ASN A 109 -11.93 -14.61 16.74
N ASP A 110 -12.83 -14.09 15.90
CA ASP A 110 -13.99 -14.82 15.44
C ASP A 110 -13.60 -16.05 14.62
N MET A 111 -12.66 -15.88 13.71
CA MET A 111 -12.14 -16.99 12.89
C MET A 111 -11.50 -18.08 13.76
N GLN A 112 -10.71 -17.68 14.75
CA GLN A 112 -10.10 -18.63 15.69
C GLN A 112 -11.12 -19.40 16.49
N ASN A 113 -12.21 -18.76 16.90
CA ASN A 113 -13.30 -19.43 17.62
C ASN A 113 -14.01 -20.45 16.74
N LEU A 114 -14.29 -20.09 15.48
CA LEU A 114 -14.88 -21.02 14.52
C LEU A 114 -13.97 -22.22 14.26
N GLN A 115 -12.66 -21.96 14.16
CA GLN A 115 -11.67 -23.01 13.97
C GLN A 115 -11.66 -23.99 15.15
N LYS A 116 -11.68 -23.47 16.38
CA LYS A 116 -11.73 -24.31 17.59
C LYS A 116 -12.97 -25.17 17.63
N ASP A 117 -14.12 -24.62 17.25
CA ASP A 117 -15.37 -25.38 17.19
C ASP A 117 -15.28 -26.50 16.17
N ALA A 118 -14.70 -26.22 14.98
CA ALA A 118 -14.50 -27.22 13.94
C ALA A 118 -13.53 -28.31 14.39
N GLU A 119 -12.46 -27.95 15.09
CA GLU A 119 -11.50 -28.92 15.62
C GLU A 119 -12.15 -29.86 16.63
N ARG A 120 -13.03 -29.33 17.49
CA ARG A 120 -13.80 -30.17 18.44
C ARG A 120 -14.74 -31.10 17.70
N GLU A 121 -15.44 -30.61 16.69
CA GLU A 121 -16.32 -31.41 15.85
C GLU A 121 -15.57 -32.53 15.15
N LEU A 122 -14.41 -32.20 14.57
CA LEU A 122 -13.54 -33.19 13.91
C LEU A 122 -13.13 -34.30 14.89
N LYS A 123 -12.74 -33.92 16.10
CA LYS A 123 -12.35 -34.88 17.15
C LYS A 123 -13.51 -35.81 17.51
N THR A 124 -14.68 -35.26 17.65
CA THR A 124 -15.91 -36.04 17.93
C THR A 124 -16.21 -37.00 16.79
N LEU A 125 -16.13 -36.55 15.53
CA LEU A 125 -16.34 -37.40 14.35
C LEU A 125 -15.35 -38.54 14.28
N LYS A 126 -14.09 -38.30 14.60
CA LYS A 126 -13.05 -39.34 14.62
C LYS A 126 -13.31 -40.37 15.72
N GLN A 127 -13.76 -39.94 16.88
CA GLN A 127 -14.12 -40.85 18.02
C GLN A 127 -15.31 -41.72 17.66
N ASN A 128 -16.34 -41.16 17.06
CA ASN A 128 -17.52 -41.89 16.62
C ASN A 128 -17.16 -42.94 15.56
N LYS A 129 -16.31 -42.55 14.60
CA LYS A 129 -15.85 -43.49 13.57
C LYS A 129 -15.09 -44.68 14.17
N THR A 130 -14.24 -44.42 15.16
CA THR A 130 -13.50 -45.48 15.87
C THR A 130 -14.43 -46.41 16.62
N GLN A 131 -15.49 -45.87 17.26
CA GLN A 131 -16.49 -46.68 17.96
C GLN A 131 -17.32 -47.57 17.04
N LEU A 132 -17.62 -47.07 15.82
CA LEU A 132 -18.38 -47.84 14.83
C LEU A 132 -17.62 -49.00 14.21
N ILE A 133 -16.30 -49.00 14.30
CA ILE A 133 -15.44 -50.07 13.76
C ILE A 133 -15.27 -51.23 14.74
N LYS A 134 -15.58 -51.04 15.98
CA LYS A 134 -15.52 -52.14 16.97
C LYS A 134 -16.71 -53.09 16.79
#